data_34a3cdd95866b7e63ba32bf0cffc66d3
#
_entry.id   34a3cdd95866b7e63ba32bf0cffc66d3
#
_cell.length_a   1.000
_cell.length_b   1.000
_cell.length_c   1.000
_cell.angle_alpha   90.00
_cell.angle_beta   90.00
_cell.angle_gamma   90.00
#
_symmetry.space_group_name_H-M   'P 1'
#
loop_
_entity.id
_entity.type
_entity.pdbx_description
1 polymer ?
#
loop_
_entity_poly.entity_id
_entity_poly.type
_entity_poly.pdbx_seq_one_letter_code
_entity_poly.pdbx_strand_id
1 'polypeptide(L)'
;MKIPQTFCHGDLTFTNIIFNKNRLYLIDFLDCFIDSFLCDLIKLKQDLYYHWSLDVQGIKNLRIRQIYSFLWRKLEERYSQYVETIEFDVLDVLNTLRLEPYLTNEDQRIIIKRMLKCSSLYGNVNCSDGGEVE
;
A
#
# COMPACT_ATOMS: atom_id res chain seq x y z
N MET A 1 18.05 -3.40 10.81
CA MET A 1 17.40 -2.25 11.51
C MET A 1 16.40 -2.81 12.51
N LYS A 2 16.25 -2.21 13.66
CA LYS A 2 15.13 -2.57 14.56
C LYS A 2 13.89 -1.82 14.11
N ILE A 3 12.75 -2.51 14.05
CA ILE A 3 11.47 -1.89 13.76
C ILE A 3 11.16 -0.87 14.87
N PRO A 4 10.94 0.40 14.53
CA PRO A 4 10.64 1.43 15.55
C PRO A 4 9.27 1.14 16.18
N GLN A 5 9.23 1.12 17.51
CA GLN A 5 7.97 1.03 18.24
C GLN A 5 7.36 2.44 18.37
N THR A 6 6.17 2.59 17.84
CA THR A 6 5.42 3.85 17.81
C THR A 6 3.92 3.55 17.86
N PHE A 7 3.12 4.58 18.14
CA PHE A 7 1.70 4.50 17.86
C PHE A 7 1.46 4.31 16.37
N CYS A 8 0.45 3.52 16.03
CA CYS A 8 -0.01 3.33 14.66
C CYS A 8 -1.54 3.37 14.60
N HIS A 9 -2.07 3.66 13.42
CA HIS A 9 -3.49 3.60 13.14
C HIS A 9 -3.98 2.16 12.96
N GLY A 10 -3.11 1.29 12.45
CA GLY A 10 -3.36 -0.13 12.22
C GLY A 10 -4.03 -0.46 10.89
N ASP A 11 -4.76 0.47 10.28
CA ASP A 11 -5.37 0.31 8.96
C ASP A 11 -5.44 1.66 8.21
N LEU A 12 -4.32 2.35 8.09
CA LEU A 12 -4.24 3.66 7.45
C LEU A 12 -4.32 3.53 5.91
N THR A 13 -5.48 3.13 5.43
CA THR A 13 -5.82 3.16 4.01
C THR A 13 -6.43 4.51 3.64
N PHE A 14 -6.46 4.86 2.36
CA PHE A 14 -7.06 6.11 1.90
C PHE A 14 -8.57 6.18 2.17
N THR A 15 -9.23 5.04 2.30
CA THR A 15 -10.66 4.95 2.66
C THR A 15 -10.94 5.37 4.10
N ASN A 16 -9.92 5.31 4.97
CA ASN A 16 -10.01 5.69 6.38
C ASN A 16 -9.52 7.11 6.66
N ILE A 17 -9.27 7.90 5.60
CA ILE A 17 -8.87 9.30 5.66
C ILE A 17 -9.97 10.17 5.08
N ILE A 18 -10.56 11.03 5.90
CA ILE A 18 -11.64 11.92 5.49
C ILE A 18 -11.14 13.35 5.48
N PHE A 19 -11.30 14.02 4.34
CA PHE A 19 -11.09 15.45 4.22
C PHE A 19 -12.41 16.21 4.35
N ASN A 20 -12.47 17.14 5.29
CA ASN A 20 -13.58 18.07 5.42
C ASN A 20 -13.05 19.50 5.54
N LYS A 21 -13.28 20.30 4.52
CA LYS A 21 -12.73 21.66 4.39
C LYS A 21 -11.19 21.61 4.52
N ASN A 22 -10.62 22.18 5.58
CA ASN A 22 -9.17 22.22 5.82
C ASN A 22 -8.74 21.27 6.95
N ARG A 23 -9.56 20.26 7.28
CA ARG A 23 -9.27 19.28 8.35
C ARG A 23 -9.23 17.88 7.78
N LEU A 24 -8.30 17.10 8.31
CA LEU A 24 -8.14 15.69 8.03
C LEU A 24 -8.59 14.90 9.26
N TYR A 25 -9.44 13.91 9.05
CA TYR A 25 -9.92 13.01 10.08
C TYR A 25 -9.49 11.58 9.75
N LEU A 26 -8.99 10.88 10.74
CA LEU A 26 -8.69 9.46 10.67
C LEU A 26 -9.79 8.69 11.38
N ILE A 27 -10.29 7.64 10.76
CA ILE A 27 -11.36 6.78 11.28
C ILE A 27 -10.92 5.32 11.24
N ASP A 28 -11.63 4.44 11.94
CA ASP A 28 -11.43 2.99 11.94
C ASP A 28 -10.03 2.56 12.37
N PHE A 29 -9.61 3.01 13.58
CA PHE A 29 -8.38 2.55 14.21
C PHE A 29 -8.48 1.07 14.56
N LEU A 30 -7.47 0.29 14.19
CA LEU A 30 -7.38 -1.14 14.48
C LEU A 30 -6.09 -1.48 15.25
N ASP A 31 -6.16 -2.55 16.04
CA ASP A 31 -4.98 -3.12 16.66
C ASP A 31 -4.04 -3.70 15.58
N CYS A 32 -2.77 -3.37 15.68
CA CYS A 32 -1.72 -3.92 14.82
C CYS A 32 -0.99 -5.07 15.53
N PHE A 33 -0.51 -6.05 14.77
CA PHE A 33 0.35 -7.10 15.30
C PHE A 33 1.76 -6.59 15.66
N ILE A 34 2.13 -5.42 15.15
CA ILE A 34 3.35 -4.68 15.50
C ILE A 34 2.97 -3.20 15.67
N ASP A 35 3.24 -2.66 16.85
CA ASP A 35 3.03 -1.24 17.14
C ASP A 35 4.14 -0.41 16.46
N SER A 36 3.93 -0.08 15.18
CA SER A 36 4.87 0.69 14.38
C SER A 36 4.17 1.47 13.28
N PHE A 37 4.59 2.73 13.10
CA PHE A 37 4.12 3.56 11.98
C PHE A 37 4.47 2.95 10.61
N LEU A 38 5.41 2.00 10.54
CA LEU A 38 5.72 1.27 9.31
C LEU A 38 4.51 0.47 8.80
N CYS A 39 3.67 -0.04 9.71
CA CYS A 39 2.41 -0.68 9.34
C CYS A 39 1.48 0.29 8.62
N ASP A 40 1.42 1.54 9.08
CA ASP A 40 0.62 2.58 8.43
C ASP A 40 1.19 3.00 7.07
N LEU A 41 2.52 3.11 6.94
CA LEU A 41 3.16 3.35 5.64
C LEU A 41 2.89 2.23 4.63
N ILE A 42 2.89 0.97 5.09
CA ILE A 42 2.58 -0.18 4.24
C ILE A 42 1.12 -0.16 3.79
N LYS A 43 0.19 0.24 4.66
CA LYS A 43 -1.21 0.43 4.30
C LYS A 43 -1.41 1.56 3.27
N LEU A 44 -0.69 2.65 3.42
CA LEU A 44 -0.66 3.72 2.42
C LEU A 44 -0.03 3.24 1.10
N LYS A 45 1.04 2.44 1.15
CA LYS A 45 1.63 1.82 -0.04
C LYS A 45 0.65 0.92 -0.77
N GLN A 46 -0.13 0.13 -0.04
CA GLN A 46 -1.18 -0.72 -0.59
C GLN A 46 -2.14 0.06 -1.48
N ASP A 47 -2.55 1.26 -1.06
CA ASP A 47 -3.46 2.09 -1.84
C ASP A 47 -2.73 2.98 -2.87
N LEU A 48 -1.67 3.67 -2.45
CA LEU A 48 -1.05 4.71 -3.28
C LEU A 48 -0.10 4.17 -4.34
N TYR A 49 0.58 3.08 -4.07
CA TYR A 49 1.52 2.45 -5.01
C TYR A 49 0.88 1.30 -5.78
N TYR A 50 0.26 0.35 -5.07
CA TYR A 50 -0.37 -0.80 -5.71
C TYR A 50 -1.77 -0.51 -6.27
N HIS A 51 -2.41 0.59 -5.86
CA HIS A 51 -3.76 1.00 -6.24
C HIS A 51 -4.84 -0.04 -5.86
N TRP A 52 -4.63 -0.79 -4.77
CA TRP A 52 -5.48 -1.90 -4.36
C TRP A 52 -6.96 -1.53 -4.27
N SER A 53 -7.30 -0.47 -3.52
CA SER A 53 -8.69 -0.06 -3.35
C SER A 53 -9.34 0.43 -4.65
N LEU A 54 -8.56 1.07 -5.53
CA LEU A 54 -9.06 1.48 -6.85
C LEU A 54 -9.37 0.27 -7.72
N ASP A 55 -8.49 -0.72 -7.73
CA ASP A 55 -8.66 -1.94 -8.54
C ASP A 55 -9.84 -2.78 -8.04
N VAL A 56 -9.99 -2.94 -6.72
CA VAL A 56 -11.10 -3.67 -6.11
C VAL A 56 -12.45 -3.00 -6.39
N GLN A 57 -12.48 -1.67 -6.42
CA GLN A 57 -13.68 -0.89 -6.75
C GLN A 57 -13.90 -0.73 -8.26
N GLY A 58 -13.00 -1.23 -9.11
CA GLY A 58 -13.09 -1.11 -10.56
C GLY A 58 -12.86 0.32 -11.08
N ILE A 59 -12.19 1.18 -10.30
CA ILE A 59 -11.91 2.57 -10.67
C ILE A 59 -10.70 2.62 -11.59
N LYS A 60 -10.93 2.92 -12.87
CA LYS A 60 -9.89 2.98 -13.92
C LYS A 60 -9.44 4.42 -14.25
N ASN A 61 -9.78 5.41 -13.45
CA ASN A 61 -9.47 6.80 -13.72
C ASN A 61 -7.96 7.05 -13.62
N LEU A 62 -7.32 7.34 -14.76
CA LEU A 62 -5.87 7.55 -14.87
C LEU A 62 -5.40 8.73 -14.01
N ARG A 63 -6.16 9.81 -13.96
CA ARG A 63 -5.79 11.00 -13.17
C ARG A 63 -5.71 10.69 -11.67
N ILE A 64 -6.66 9.92 -11.15
CA ILE A 64 -6.64 9.49 -9.75
C ILE A 64 -5.41 8.62 -9.49
N ARG A 65 -5.10 7.67 -10.37
CA ARG A 65 -3.92 6.80 -10.26
C ARG A 65 -2.61 7.61 -10.28
N GLN A 66 -2.52 8.60 -11.13
CA GLN A 66 -1.35 9.50 -11.17
C GLN A 66 -1.19 10.30 -9.87
N ILE A 67 -2.29 10.80 -9.29
CA ILE A 67 -2.26 11.49 -7.99
C ILE A 67 -1.80 10.53 -6.89
N TYR A 68 -2.30 9.29 -6.85
CA TYR A 68 -1.89 8.28 -5.89
C TYR A 68 -0.40 7.97 -6.00
N SER A 69 0.08 7.72 -7.22
CA SER A 69 1.51 7.46 -7.47
C SER A 69 2.39 8.66 -7.10
N PHE A 70 1.92 9.89 -7.33
CA PHE A 70 2.63 11.10 -6.91
C PHE A 70 2.72 11.20 -5.38
N LEU A 71 1.63 10.93 -4.66
CA LEU A 71 1.60 10.97 -3.20
C LEU A 71 2.53 9.89 -2.61
N TRP A 72 2.49 8.67 -3.17
CA TRP A 72 3.43 7.62 -2.74
C TRP A 72 4.87 8.05 -2.89
N ARG A 73 5.26 8.58 -4.03
CA ARG A 73 6.62 9.06 -4.28
C ARG A 73 7.08 10.10 -3.26
N LYS A 74 6.18 11.01 -2.83
CA LYS A 74 6.48 11.99 -1.78
C LYS A 74 6.68 11.35 -0.41
N LEU A 75 5.90 10.33 -0.08
CA LEU A 75 6.08 9.55 1.15
C LEU A 75 7.38 8.74 1.11
N GLU A 76 7.67 8.07 0.01
CA GLU A 76 8.90 7.30 -0.21
C GLU A 76 10.15 8.19 -0.07
N GLU A 77 10.18 9.36 -0.71
CA GLU A 77 11.25 10.35 -0.54
C GLU A 77 11.42 10.78 0.93
N ARG A 78 10.31 11.04 1.62
CA ARG A 78 10.31 11.49 3.02
C ARG A 78 10.79 10.43 4.00
N TYR A 79 10.45 9.18 3.76
CA TYR A 79 10.71 8.05 4.64
C TYR A 79 11.68 7.02 4.04
N SER A 80 12.53 7.43 3.10
CA SER A 80 13.48 6.55 2.38
C SER A 80 14.31 5.67 3.31
N GLN A 81 14.80 6.23 4.42
CA GLN A 81 15.57 5.50 5.42
C GLN A 81 14.85 4.29 6.04
N TYR A 82 13.53 4.21 5.92
CA TYR A 82 12.71 3.09 6.39
C TYR A 82 12.20 2.23 5.25
N VAL A 83 11.75 2.87 4.16
CA VAL A 83 11.15 2.19 3.00
C VAL A 83 12.18 1.36 2.22
N GLU A 84 13.45 1.78 2.21
CA GLU A 84 14.56 1.08 1.54
C GLU A 84 15.19 -0.01 2.42
N THR A 85 14.43 -0.63 3.32
CA THR A 85 14.93 -1.65 4.23
C THR A 85 14.27 -3.00 4.00
N ILE A 86 15.00 -4.07 4.29
CA ILE A 86 14.47 -5.43 4.14
C ILE A 86 13.30 -5.69 5.11
N GLU A 87 13.32 -5.07 6.28
CA GLU A 87 12.24 -5.18 7.25
C GLU A 87 10.94 -4.60 6.70
N PHE A 88 11.01 -3.46 6.01
CA PHE A 88 9.85 -2.86 5.35
C PHE A 88 9.31 -3.78 4.25
N ASP A 89 10.19 -4.35 3.43
CA ASP A 89 9.81 -5.27 2.37
C ASP A 89 9.15 -6.54 2.90
N VAL A 90 9.68 -7.10 3.99
CA VAL A 90 9.06 -8.26 4.66
C VAL A 90 7.66 -7.91 5.16
N LEU A 91 7.50 -6.77 5.81
CA LEU A 91 6.20 -6.32 6.30
C LEU A 91 5.21 -6.06 5.16
N ASP A 92 5.67 -5.51 4.03
CA ASP A 92 4.85 -5.27 2.84
C ASP A 92 4.33 -6.60 2.24
N VAL A 93 5.21 -7.59 2.12
CA VAL A 93 4.81 -8.94 1.68
C VAL A 93 3.80 -9.57 2.64
N LEU A 94 4.04 -9.49 3.94
CA LEU A 94 3.12 -10.02 4.95
C LEU A 94 1.75 -9.32 4.89
N ASN A 95 1.73 -8.00 4.72
CA ASN A 95 0.49 -7.26 4.54
C ASN A 95 -0.25 -7.67 3.26
N THR A 96 0.47 -7.88 2.18
CA THR A 96 -0.12 -8.34 0.91
C THR A 96 -0.71 -9.74 1.04
N LEU A 97 0.01 -10.67 1.66
CA LEU A 97 -0.49 -12.03 1.91
C LEU A 97 -1.72 -12.05 2.82
N ARG A 98 -1.82 -11.11 3.77
CA ARG A 98 -2.99 -10.96 4.65
C ARG A 98 -4.27 -10.63 3.89
N LEU A 99 -4.20 -10.12 2.67
CA LEU A 99 -5.37 -9.84 1.85
C LEU A 99 -5.98 -11.10 1.23
N GLU A 100 -5.22 -12.20 1.15
CA GLU A 100 -5.65 -13.43 0.46
C GLU A 100 -6.99 -14.00 0.96
N PRO A 101 -7.29 -14.09 2.27
CA PRO A 101 -8.57 -14.59 2.75
C PRO A 101 -9.78 -13.74 2.37
N TYR A 102 -9.58 -12.49 1.99
CA TYR A 102 -10.63 -11.54 1.62
C TYR A 102 -10.91 -11.49 0.12
N LEU A 103 -10.19 -12.29 -0.68
CA LEU A 103 -10.35 -12.32 -2.12
C LEU A 103 -11.65 -13.03 -2.50
N THR A 104 -12.45 -12.39 -3.32
CA THR A 104 -13.76 -12.90 -3.75
C THR A 104 -13.79 -13.38 -5.19
N ASN A 105 -12.77 -13.02 -6.01
CA ASN A 105 -12.71 -13.37 -7.43
C ASN A 105 -11.26 -13.51 -7.92
N GLU A 106 -11.11 -14.05 -9.14
CA GLU A 106 -9.80 -14.30 -9.75
C GLU A 106 -9.06 -12.99 -10.12
N ASP A 107 -9.77 -11.94 -10.47
CA ASP A 107 -9.15 -10.64 -10.81
C ASP A 107 -8.37 -10.08 -9.61
N GLN A 108 -8.94 -10.18 -8.40
CA GLN A 108 -8.27 -9.79 -7.17
C GLN A 108 -7.03 -10.65 -6.90
N ARG A 109 -7.07 -11.95 -7.19
CA ARG A 109 -5.90 -12.84 -7.07
C ARG A 109 -4.77 -12.44 -8.02
N ILE A 110 -5.10 -12.02 -9.23
CA ILE A 110 -4.13 -11.50 -10.20
C ILE A 110 -3.46 -10.24 -9.65
N ILE A 111 -4.22 -9.33 -9.03
CA ILE A 111 -3.68 -8.12 -8.41
C ILE A 111 -2.70 -8.48 -7.28
N ILE A 112 -3.05 -9.40 -6.39
CA ILE A 112 -2.16 -9.86 -5.31
C ILE A 112 -0.88 -10.47 -5.87
N LYS A 113 -0.96 -11.32 -6.89
CA LYS A 113 0.22 -11.88 -7.56
C LYS A 113 1.13 -10.79 -8.13
N ARG A 114 0.54 -9.73 -8.72
CA ARG A 114 1.27 -8.57 -9.22
C ARG A 114 1.96 -7.83 -8.08
N MET A 115 1.25 -7.54 -6.98
CA MET A 115 1.82 -6.86 -5.81
C MET A 115 3.02 -7.63 -5.25
N LEU A 116 2.94 -8.94 -5.10
CA LEU A 116 4.03 -9.79 -4.64
C LEU A 116 5.24 -9.74 -5.59
N LYS A 117 5.02 -9.74 -6.91
CA LYS A 117 6.10 -9.63 -7.89
C LYS A 117 6.79 -8.26 -7.87
N CYS A 118 6.08 -7.21 -7.52
CA CYS A 118 6.62 -5.84 -7.42
C CYS A 118 7.35 -5.59 -6.10
N SER A 119 7.33 -6.53 -5.14
CA SER A 119 8.11 -6.40 -3.93
C SER A 119 9.59 -6.63 -4.24
N SER A 120 10.48 -5.84 -3.63
CA SER A 120 11.92 -5.93 -3.83
C SER A 120 12.52 -7.29 -3.44
N LEU A 121 11.82 -8.09 -2.62
CA LEU A 121 12.23 -9.43 -2.24
C LEU A 121 12.22 -10.44 -3.41
N TYR A 122 11.48 -10.16 -4.48
CA TYR A 122 11.41 -11.03 -5.66
C TYR A 122 12.29 -10.56 -6.84
N GLY A 123 13.16 -9.56 -6.62
CA GLY A 123 14.04 -8.99 -7.63
C GLY A 123 13.34 -7.93 -8.48
N ASN A 124 14.12 -6.97 -8.97
CA ASN A 124 13.65 -5.84 -9.79
C ASN A 124 13.01 -6.31 -11.11
N VAL A 125 11.78 -6.72 -11.04
CA VAL A 125 10.93 -6.77 -12.24
C VAL A 125 10.30 -5.40 -12.35
N ASN A 126 10.67 -4.64 -13.38
CA ASN A 126 10.08 -3.34 -13.69
C ASN A 126 8.56 -3.46 -13.69
N CYS A 127 7.91 -2.94 -12.64
CA CYS A 127 6.46 -2.82 -12.55
C CYS A 127 5.94 -1.56 -13.27
N SER A 128 6.82 -0.84 -13.96
CA SER A 128 6.46 0.18 -14.91
C SER A 128 6.09 -0.53 -16.20
N ASP A 129 4.82 -0.83 -16.40
CA ASP A 129 4.10 -0.72 -17.66
C ASP A 129 2.90 -1.64 -17.63
N GLY A 130 1.72 -1.02 -17.44
CA GLY A 130 0.48 -1.57 -17.95
C GLY A 130 0.57 -1.57 -19.48
N GLY A 131 1.42 -2.45 -20.01
CA GLY A 131 1.48 -2.75 -21.43
C GLY A 131 0.25 -3.55 -21.80
N GLU A 132 -0.45 -3.04 -22.77
CA GLU A 132 -1.56 -3.58 -23.51
C GLU A 132 -1.50 -5.11 -23.62
N VAL A 133 -2.58 -5.76 -23.23
CA VAL A 133 -2.91 -7.11 -23.67
C VAL A 133 -3.91 -6.92 -24.79
N GLU A 134 -3.46 -7.22 -26.01
CA GLU A 134 -4.32 -7.46 -27.15
C GLU A 134 -5.31 -8.60 -26.88
#